data_5b4d8db41e195606c7393816c2773384
#
_entry.id   5b4d8db41e195606c7393816c2773384
#
_cell.length_a   1.000
_cell.length_b   1.000
_cell.length_c   1.000
_cell.angle_alpha   90.00
_cell.angle_beta   90.00
_cell.angle_gamma   90.00
#
_symmetry.space_group_name_H-M   'P 1'
#
loop_
_entity.id
_entity.type
_entity.pdbx_description
1 polymer ?
#
loop_
_entity_poly.entity_id
_entity_poly.type
_entity_poly.pdbx_seq_one_letter_code
_entity_poly.pdbx_strand_id
1 'polypeptide(L)'
;RNNGMTIILSSHYLDEIDKLADRLVIIDDGRVIAQGAPAELKNKLGGDRVTLKVREFSNQEEAKNICQILSSIDGISQIIINEAQGFSINFVADKQKDLLTKLKVELAFSKFEIFSLTQSQPSLDDVYLQATGKTLLDAEISMAGKRDLKKESKQSMR
;
A
#
# COMPACT_ATOMS: atom_id res chain seq x y z
N ARG A 1 20.61 -23.50 -0.93
CA ARG A 1 20.12 -23.33 -2.32
C ARG A 1 20.97 -24.14 -3.32
N ASN A 2 22.28 -24.00 -3.31
CA ASN A 2 23.18 -24.67 -4.25
C ASN A 2 23.21 -26.21 -4.12
N ASN A 3 22.69 -26.76 -3.05
CA ASN A 3 22.67 -28.21 -2.76
C ASN A 3 21.28 -28.86 -2.97
N GLY A 4 20.37 -28.22 -3.67
CA GLY A 4 19.01 -28.72 -3.91
C GLY A 4 18.07 -28.72 -2.69
N MET A 5 18.44 -28.04 -1.60
CA MET A 5 17.63 -27.95 -0.39
C MET A 5 16.50 -26.94 -0.56
N THR A 6 15.28 -27.34 -0.19
CA THR A 6 14.14 -26.43 -0.05
C THR A 6 14.20 -25.75 1.32
N ILE A 7 14.13 -24.41 1.33
CA ILE A 7 14.14 -23.59 2.56
C ILE A 7 12.80 -22.89 2.66
N ILE A 8 12.13 -23.03 3.81
CA ILE A 8 10.90 -22.29 4.13
C ILE A 8 11.28 -21.23 5.17
N LEU A 9 10.97 -19.96 4.87
CA LEU A 9 11.23 -18.81 5.72
C LEU A 9 9.92 -18.11 6.03
N SER A 10 9.73 -17.67 7.29
CA SER A 10 8.66 -16.78 7.69
C SER A 10 9.25 -15.46 8.15
N SER A 11 8.78 -14.36 7.59
CA SER A 11 9.21 -13.00 7.91
C SER A 11 8.07 -12.02 7.70
N HIS A 12 8.12 -10.87 8.36
CA HIS A 12 7.28 -9.71 8.10
C HIS A 12 8.02 -8.61 7.31
N TYR A 13 9.29 -8.83 6.97
CA TYR A 13 10.09 -7.92 6.16
C TYR A 13 9.95 -8.28 4.67
N LEU A 14 8.99 -7.64 3.98
CA LEU A 14 8.69 -7.95 2.57
C LEU A 14 9.86 -7.64 1.64
N ASP A 15 10.64 -6.59 1.91
CA ASP A 15 11.84 -6.25 1.13
C ASP A 15 12.92 -7.32 1.17
N GLU A 16 13.08 -8.02 2.29
CA GLU A 16 14.01 -9.14 2.41
C GLU A 16 13.50 -10.36 1.64
N ILE A 17 12.21 -10.64 1.77
CA ILE A 17 11.55 -11.75 1.06
C ILE A 17 11.60 -11.51 -0.45
N ASP A 18 11.39 -10.28 -0.92
CA ASP A 18 11.48 -9.92 -2.34
C ASP A 18 12.85 -10.31 -2.97
N LYS A 19 13.92 -10.20 -2.20
CA LYS A 19 15.30 -10.53 -2.64
C LYS A 19 15.64 -12.00 -2.51
N LEU A 20 15.06 -12.71 -1.56
CA LEU A 20 15.48 -14.06 -1.15
C LEU A 20 14.59 -15.16 -1.71
N ALA A 21 13.28 -14.92 -1.84
CA ALA A 21 12.31 -15.96 -2.14
C ALA A 21 12.17 -16.20 -3.64
N ASP A 22 12.11 -17.48 -4.04
CA ASP A 22 11.68 -17.87 -5.39
C ASP A 22 10.17 -17.80 -5.53
N ARG A 23 9.46 -18.12 -4.46
CA ARG A 23 7.99 -18.04 -4.34
C ARG A 23 7.63 -17.66 -2.92
N LEU A 24 6.51 -16.96 -2.76
CA LEU A 24 5.99 -16.56 -1.47
C LEU A 24 4.48 -16.72 -1.37
N VAL A 25 4.01 -16.76 -0.13
CA VAL A 25 2.60 -16.68 0.24
C VAL A 25 2.47 -15.55 1.25
N ILE A 26 1.62 -14.58 0.97
CA ILE A 26 1.28 -13.51 1.91
C ILE A 26 0.00 -13.90 2.64
N ILE A 27 0.05 -13.86 3.97
CA ILE A 27 -1.07 -14.22 4.86
C ILE A 27 -1.43 -13.00 5.70
N ASP A 28 -2.71 -12.63 5.70
CA ASP A 28 -3.28 -11.63 6.60
C ASP A 28 -4.54 -12.17 7.26
N ASP A 29 -4.70 -11.96 8.57
CA ASP A 29 -5.84 -12.45 9.38
C ASP A 29 -6.16 -13.96 9.17
N GLY A 30 -5.11 -14.79 9.00
CA GLY A 30 -5.22 -16.23 8.78
C GLY A 30 -5.65 -16.64 7.36
N ARG A 31 -5.70 -15.71 6.42
CA ARG A 31 -6.06 -15.95 5.02
C ARG A 31 -4.89 -15.70 4.07
N VAL A 32 -4.77 -16.53 3.06
CA VAL A 32 -3.86 -16.27 1.96
C VAL A 32 -4.44 -15.15 1.09
N ILE A 33 -3.73 -14.01 1.04
CA ILE A 33 -4.14 -12.84 0.25
C ILE A 33 -3.38 -12.72 -1.08
N ALA A 34 -2.17 -13.28 -1.16
CA ALA A 34 -1.41 -13.36 -2.40
C ALA A 34 -0.45 -14.54 -2.38
N GLN A 35 -0.18 -15.14 -3.54
CA GLN A 35 0.83 -16.18 -3.71
C GLN A 35 1.43 -16.15 -5.11
N GLY A 36 2.74 -16.41 -5.22
CA GLY A 36 3.46 -16.45 -6.50
C GLY A 36 4.93 -16.09 -6.33
N ALA A 37 5.62 -15.90 -7.46
CA ALA A 37 6.94 -15.30 -7.46
C ALA A 37 6.84 -13.79 -7.17
N PRO A 38 7.83 -13.19 -6.45
CA PRO A 38 7.80 -11.75 -6.15
C PRO A 38 7.58 -10.88 -7.40
N ALA A 39 8.31 -11.14 -8.46
CA ALA A 39 8.19 -10.41 -9.71
C ALA A 39 6.79 -10.52 -10.35
N GLU A 40 6.17 -11.72 -10.32
CA GLU A 40 4.83 -11.94 -10.84
C GLU A 40 3.78 -11.12 -10.06
N LEU A 41 3.90 -11.10 -8.72
CA LEU A 41 2.98 -10.37 -7.86
C LEU A 41 3.07 -8.86 -8.10
N LYS A 42 4.29 -8.33 -8.17
CA LYS A 42 4.53 -6.90 -8.46
C LYS A 42 4.05 -6.51 -9.87
N ASN A 43 4.28 -7.34 -10.87
CA ASN A 43 3.83 -7.07 -12.24
C ASN A 43 2.31 -7.02 -12.39
N LYS A 44 1.56 -7.79 -11.57
CA LYS A 44 0.09 -7.73 -11.56
C LYS A 44 -0.47 -6.38 -11.12
N LEU A 45 0.30 -5.58 -10.41
CA LEU A 45 -0.12 -4.25 -10.00
C LEU A 45 -0.25 -3.27 -11.18
N GLY A 46 0.39 -3.57 -12.31
CA GLY A 46 0.51 -2.65 -13.44
C GLY A 46 1.41 -1.47 -13.09
N GLY A 47 1.57 -0.47 -13.85
CA GLY A 47 2.20 0.83 -13.68
C GLY A 47 3.12 1.11 -12.47
N ASP A 48 3.48 2.35 -12.29
CA ASP A 48 4.24 2.79 -11.11
C ASP A 48 3.32 3.16 -9.95
N ARG A 49 3.80 2.97 -8.73
CA ARG A 49 3.07 3.39 -7.52
C ARG A 49 3.31 4.86 -7.26
N VAL A 50 2.24 5.58 -6.99
CA VAL A 50 2.30 6.99 -6.65
C VAL A 50 1.61 7.22 -5.31
N THR A 51 2.31 7.91 -4.40
CA THR A 51 1.75 8.40 -3.15
C THR A 51 1.63 9.90 -3.23
N LEU A 52 0.42 10.40 -3.07
CA LEU A 52 0.06 11.82 -3.11
C LEU A 52 -0.38 12.31 -1.73
N LYS A 53 0.15 13.44 -1.30
CA LYS A 53 -0.37 14.25 -0.20
C LYS A 53 -0.57 15.68 -0.66
N VAL A 54 -1.70 16.28 -0.32
CA VAL A 54 -1.97 17.71 -0.56
C VAL A 54 -1.69 18.55 0.68
N ARG A 55 -1.61 17.93 1.85
CA ARG A 55 -1.19 18.50 3.13
C ARG A 55 -0.50 17.44 3.96
N GLU A 56 0.18 17.84 5.02
CA GLU A 56 0.77 16.88 5.97
C GLU A 56 -0.31 15.99 6.59
N PHE A 57 -1.45 16.59 6.97
CA PHE A 57 -2.65 15.90 7.46
C PHE A 57 -3.87 16.44 6.71
N SER A 58 -4.37 15.70 5.74
CA SER A 58 -5.65 15.95 5.08
C SER A 58 -6.80 15.46 5.95
N ASN A 59 -8.02 15.88 5.65
CA ASN A 59 -9.22 15.28 6.21
C ASN A 59 -9.85 14.31 5.21
N GLN A 60 -10.82 13.52 5.69
CA GLN A 60 -11.48 12.50 4.87
C GLN A 60 -12.22 13.09 3.66
N GLU A 61 -12.80 14.27 3.79
CA GLU A 61 -13.54 14.93 2.72
C GLU A 61 -12.61 15.41 1.61
N GLU A 62 -11.48 16.05 1.97
CA GLU A 62 -10.44 16.43 1.02
C GLU A 62 -9.91 15.20 0.25
N ALA A 63 -9.61 14.10 0.96
CA ALA A 63 -9.14 12.88 0.34
C ALA A 63 -10.16 12.29 -0.66
N LYS A 64 -11.45 12.27 -0.31
CA LYS A 64 -12.52 11.83 -1.22
C LYS A 64 -12.64 12.70 -2.46
N ASN A 65 -12.57 14.03 -2.32
CA ASN A 65 -12.60 14.96 -3.44
C ASN A 65 -11.43 14.72 -4.39
N ILE A 66 -10.22 14.51 -3.86
CA ILE A 66 -9.04 14.22 -4.66
C ILE A 66 -9.19 12.86 -5.37
N CYS A 67 -9.73 11.84 -4.71
CA CYS A 67 -9.99 10.55 -5.34
C CYS A 67 -10.96 10.65 -6.52
N GLN A 68 -11.97 11.52 -6.45
CA GLN A 68 -12.87 11.79 -7.57
C GLN A 68 -12.12 12.41 -8.76
N ILE A 69 -11.23 13.39 -8.49
CA ILE A 69 -10.39 13.99 -9.53
C ILE A 69 -9.48 12.93 -10.16
N LEU A 70 -8.78 12.13 -9.33
CA LEU A 70 -7.89 11.08 -9.80
C LEU A 70 -8.62 10.04 -10.66
N SER A 71 -9.85 9.68 -10.28
CA SER A 71 -10.67 8.70 -11.01
C SER A 71 -11.09 9.18 -12.41
N SER A 72 -11.05 10.49 -12.68
CA SER A 72 -11.35 11.05 -14.00
C SER A 72 -10.13 11.11 -14.93
N ILE A 73 -8.94 10.79 -14.44
CA ILE A 73 -7.70 10.85 -15.22
C ILE A 73 -7.39 9.47 -15.81
N ASP A 74 -7.36 9.36 -17.13
CA ASP A 74 -6.97 8.13 -17.81
C ASP A 74 -5.54 7.72 -17.44
N GLY A 75 -5.33 6.42 -17.19
CA GLY A 75 -4.04 5.87 -16.77
C GLY A 75 -3.82 5.87 -15.26
N ILE A 76 -4.80 6.31 -14.45
CA ILE A 76 -4.81 6.15 -13.00
C ILE A 76 -5.77 5.03 -12.62
N SER A 77 -5.31 4.15 -11.73
CA SER A 77 -6.09 3.01 -11.23
C SER A 77 -5.74 2.69 -9.78
N GLN A 78 -6.50 1.80 -9.15
CA GLN A 78 -6.25 1.28 -7.80
C GLN A 78 -6.03 2.37 -6.74
N ILE A 79 -6.95 3.36 -6.70
CA ILE A 79 -6.89 4.49 -5.79
C ILE A 79 -7.28 4.02 -4.39
N ILE A 80 -6.39 4.21 -3.41
CA ILE A 80 -6.58 3.82 -2.00
C ILE A 80 -6.25 5.02 -1.12
N ILE A 81 -7.16 5.34 -0.19
CA ILE A 81 -6.93 6.34 0.86
C ILE A 81 -6.30 5.63 2.06
N ASN A 82 -5.15 6.09 2.52
CA ASN A 82 -4.50 5.62 3.73
C ASN A 82 -4.77 6.58 4.89
N GLU A 83 -5.75 6.26 5.72
CA GLU A 83 -6.17 7.08 6.86
C GLU A 83 -5.08 7.19 7.92
N ALA A 84 -4.37 6.10 8.20
CA ALA A 84 -3.31 6.05 9.21
C ALA A 84 -2.11 6.94 8.86
N GLN A 85 -1.91 7.25 7.57
CA GLN A 85 -0.85 8.13 7.08
C GLN A 85 -1.36 9.54 6.73
N GLY A 86 -2.32 10.07 7.50
CA GLY A 86 -2.83 11.42 7.31
C GLY A 86 -3.63 11.58 6.02
N PHE A 87 -4.42 10.57 5.66
CA PHE A 87 -5.23 10.52 4.44
C PHE A 87 -4.40 10.67 3.15
N SER A 88 -3.18 10.12 3.13
CA SER A 88 -2.42 10.00 1.89
C SER A 88 -3.16 9.14 0.87
N ILE A 89 -3.01 9.48 -0.40
CA ILE A 89 -3.67 8.77 -1.49
C ILE A 89 -2.63 7.99 -2.28
N ASN A 90 -2.80 6.67 -2.32
CA ASN A 90 -1.96 5.75 -3.06
C ASN A 90 -2.70 5.29 -4.30
N PHE A 91 -2.04 5.30 -5.45
CA PHE A 91 -2.63 4.84 -6.71
C PHE A 91 -1.57 4.27 -7.65
N VAL A 92 -2.02 3.55 -8.66
CA VAL A 92 -1.17 3.08 -9.76
C VAL A 92 -1.29 4.06 -10.93
N ALA A 93 -0.15 4.48 -11.44
CA ALA A 93 -0.04 5.32 -12.61
C ALA A 93 0.59 4.53 -13.76
N ASP A 94 -0.03 4.49 -14.93
CA ASP A 94 0.56 3.94 -16.13
C ASP A 94 1.86 4.70 -16.47
N LYS A 95 2.83 4.00 -17.08
CA LYS A 95 4.14 4.57 -17.45
C LYS A 95 4.07 5.56 -18.63
N GLN A 96 3.03 6.38 -18.67
CA GLN A 96 2.90 7.44 -19.67
C GLN A 96 3.66 8.69 -19.20
N LYS A 97 4.51 9.24 -20.08
CA LYS A 97 5.40 10.36 -19.75
C LYS A 97 4.71 11.61 -19.18
N ASP A 98 3.44 11.84 -19.55
CA ASP A 98 2.74 13.10 -19.21
C ASP A 98 1.72 12.97 -18.07
N LEU A 99 1.54 11.76 -17.49
CA LEU A 99 0.47 11.53 -16.52
C LEU A 99 0.62 12.39 -15.27
N LEU A 100 1.83 12.48 -14.72
CA LEU A 100 2.10 13.31 -13.54
C LEU A 100 1.96 14.81 -13.81
N THR A 101 2.23 15.24 -15.04
CA THR A 101 2.00 16.64 -15.45
C THR A 101 0.51 16.93 -15.53
N LYS A 102 -0.29 16.05 -16.14
CA LYS A 102 -1.75 16.15 -16.16
C LYS A 102 -2.34 16.20 -14.76
N LEU A 103 -1.88 15.29 -13.88
CA LEU A 103 -2.27 15.27 -12.47
C LEU A 103 -2.04 16.61 -11.76
N LYS A 104 -0.84 17.19 -11.93
CA LYS A 104 -0.51 18.48 -11.32
C LYS A 104 -1.43 19.59 -11.80
N VAL A 105 -1.74 19.61 -13.09
CA VAL A 105 -2.64 20.60 -13.70
C VAL A 105 -4.07 20.46 -13.14
N GLU A 106 -4.62 19.26 -13.11
CA GLU A 106 -5.98 19.00 -12.61
C GLU A 106 -6.14 19.37 -11.13
N LEU A 107 -5.14 19.01 -10.30
CA LEU A 107 -5.15 19.38 -8.88
C LEU A 107 -5.04 20.89 -8.67
N ALA A 108 -4.21 21.58 -9.47
CA ALA A 108 -4.08 23.04 -9.40
C ALA A 108 -5.40 23.74 -9.80
N PHE A 109 -6.09 23.28 -10.85
CA PHE A 109 -7.42 23.79 -11.22
C PHE A 109 -8.43 23.62 -10.09
N SER A 110 -8.35 22.53 -9.33
CA SER A 110 -9.21 22.24 -8.18
C SER A 110 -8.74 22.91 -6.88
N LYS A 111 -7.76 23.83 -6.94
CA LYS A 111 -7.17 24.55 -5.80
C LYS A 111 -6.51 23.67 -4.75
N PHE A 112 -6.06 22.48 -5.13
CA PHE A 112 -5.24 21.64 -4.28
C PHE A 112 -3.76 21.86 -4.59
N GLU A 113 -2.98 22.21 -3.58
CA GLU A 113 -1.52 22.26 -3.68
C GLU A 113 -0.92 20.91 -3.29
N ILE A 114 0.02 20.42 -4.10
CA ILE A 114 0.70 19.16 -3.81
C ILE A 114 1.75 19.41 -2.74
N PHE A 115 1.55 18.84 -1.55
CA PHE A 115 2.53 18.83 -0.48
C PHE A 115 3.64 17.82 -0.75
N SER A 116 3.28 16.61 -1.18
CA SER A 116 4.23 15.54 -1.51
C SER A 116 3.68 14.66 -2.61
N LEU A 117 4.53 14.33 -3.57
CA LEU A 117 4.25 13.37 -4.64
C LEU A 117 5.47 12.46 -4.80
N THR A 118 5.31 11.20 -4.46
CA THR A 118 6.37 10.18 -4.56
C THR A 118 5.96 9.13 -5.58
N GLN A 119 6.86 8.81 -6.50
CA GLN A 119 6.67 7.74 -7.49
C GLN A 119 7.74 6.67 -7.27
N SER A 120 7.34 5.42 -7.28
CA SER A 120 8.22 4.26 -7.12
C SER A 120 7.79 3.09 -8.00
N GLN A 121 8.71 2.17 -8.25
CA GLN A 121 8.35 0.88 -8.84
C GLN A 121 7.51 0.07 -7.84
N PRO A 122 6.60 -0.81 -8.31
CA PRO A 122 5.82 -1.68 -7.44
C PRO A 122 6.67 -2.52 -6.49
N SER A 123 6.27 -2.58 -5.24
CA SER A 123 6.87 -3.39 -4.17
C SER A 123 5.94 -4.50 -3.70
N LEU A 124 6.39 -5.41 -2.85
CA LEU A 124 5.51 -6.38 -2.18
C LEU A 124 4.62 -5.72 -1.13
N ASP A 125 5.04 -4.59 -0.53
CA ASP A 125 4.18 -3.78 0.34
C ASP A 125 2.98 -3.23 -0.42
N ASP A 126 3.16 -2.85 -1.70
CA ASP A 126 2.06 -2.41 -2.55
C ASP A 126 1.08 -3.55 -2.87
N VAL A 127 1.59 -4.78 -3.05
CA VAL A 127 0.74 -5.98 -3.19
C VAL A 127 -0.12 -6.17 -1.94
N TYR A 128 0.48 -6.02 -0.76
CA TYR A 128 -0.23 -6.12 0.51
C TYR A 128 -1.26 -4.99 0.66
N LEU A 129 -0.88 -3.76 0.41
CA LEU A 129 -1.77 -2.59 0.46
C LEU A 129 -2.97 -2.73 -0.47
N GLN A 130 -2.74 -3.20 -1.70
CA GLN A 130 -3.82 -3.44 -2.66
C GLN A 130 -4.81 -4.50 -2.18
N ALA A 131 -4.30 -5.60 -1.59
CA ALA A 131 -5.12 -6.71 -1.17
C ALA A 131 -5.92 -6.43 0.12
N THR A 132 -5.40 -5.57 1.01
CA THR A 132 -5.94 -5.34 2.36
C THR A 132 -6.48 -3.94 2.60
N GLY A 133 -6.12 -2.95 1.76
CA GLY A 133 -6.42 -1.53 1.95
C GLY A 133 -5.63 -0.85 3.06
N LYS A 134 -4.64 -1.51 3.67
CA LYS A 134 -3.80 -1.00 4.76
C LYS A 134 -2.33 -1.35 4.53
N THR A 135 -1.42 -0.56 5.09
CA THR A 135 0.01 -0.91 5.08
C THR A 135 0.32 -2.00 6.10
N LEU A 136 1.47 -2.67 5.97
CA LEU A 136 1.95 -3.62 6.98
C LEU A 136 2.09 -2.96 8.35
N LEU A 137 2.61 -1.74 8.40
CA LEU A 137 2.74 -0.97 9.64
C LEU A 137 1.38 -0.75 10.31
N ASP A 138 0.34 -0.39 9.55
CA ASP A 138 -1.02 -0.21 10.06
C ASP A 138 -1.58 -1.52 10.61
N ALA A 139 -1.28 -2.64 9.94
CA ALA A 139 -1.69 -3.97 10.40
C ALA A 139 -0.99 -4.36 11.70
N GLU A 140 0.29 -4.10 11.84
CA GLU A 140 1.06 -4.35 13.07
C GLU A 140 0.56 -3.53 14.25
N ILE A 141 0.32 -2.24 14.06
CA ILE A 141 -0.25 -1.34 15.08
C ILE A 141 -1.63 -1.84 15.52
N SER A 142 -2.50 -2.21 14.57
CA SER A 142 -3.83 -2.76 14.87
C SER A 142 -3.75 -4.07 15.66
N MET A 143 -2.80 -4.95 15.33
CA MET A 143 -2.60 -6.21 16.06
C MET A 143 -2.01 -5.99 17.47
N ALA A 144 -1.11 -5.03 17.65
CA ALA A 144 -0.56 -4.67 18.96
C ALA A 144 -1.68 -4.19 19.89
N GLY A 145 -2.54 -3.28 19.45
CA GLY A 145 -3.70 -2.81 20.23
C GLY A 145 -4.68 -3.93 20.61
N LYS A 146 -4.95 -4.87 19.71
CA LYS A 146 -5.79 -6.05 19.99
C LYS A 146 -5.17 -6.99 21.04
N ARG A 147 -3.83 -7.11 21.08
CA ARG A 147 -3.12 -7.94 22.07
C ARG A 147 -3.19 -7.34 23.48
N ASP A 148 -3.07 -6.02 23.58
CA ASP A 148 -3.15 -5.33 24.86
C ASP A 148 -4.56 -5.39 25.45
N LEU A 149 -5.60 -5.17 24.68
CA LEU A 149 -7.00 -5.35 25.10
C LEU A 149 -7.29 -6.78 25.58
N LYS A 150 -6.72 -7.80 24.93
CA LYS A 150 -6.85 -9.20 25.38
C LYS A 150 -6.10 -9.50 26.69
N LYS A 151 -5.00 -8.81 26.96
CA LYS A 151 -4.27 -8.94 28.23
C LYS A 151 -5.05 -8.29 29.35
N GLU A 152 -5.58 -7.08 29.14
CA GLU A 152 -6.40 -6.38 30.13
C GLU A 152 -7.68 -7.13 30.48
N SER A 153 -8.40 -7.70 29.50
CA SER A 153 -9.59 -8.50 29.76
C SER A 153 -9.32 -9.79 30.54
N LYS A 154 -8.13 -10.42 30.38
CA LYS A 154 -7.72 -11.59 31.19
C LYS A 154 -7.27 -11.22 32.60
N GLN A 155 -6.80 -10.00 32.85
CA GLN A 155 -6.47 -9.53 34.20
C GLN A 155 -7.70 -9.11 34.99
N SER A 156 -8.74 -8.60 34.34
CA SER A 156 -10.00 -8.21 35.00
C SER A 156 -10.92 -9.39 35.35
N MET A 157 -10.62 -10.60 34.83
CA MET A 157 -11.36 -11.85 35.13
C MET A 157 -10.68 -12.71 36.24
N ARG A 158 -9.64 -12.21 36.89
CA ARG A 158 -9.00 -12.82 38.05
C ARG A 158 -9.25 -12.01 39.32
#